data_8de75fccd51320cad2fea5cb1fc9ff3b
#
_entry.id   8de75fccd51320cad2fea5cb1fc9ff3b
#
_cell.length_a   1.000
_cell.length_b   1.000
_cell.length_c   1.000
_cell.angle_alpha   90.00
_cell.angle_beta   90.00
_cell.angle_gamma   90.00
#
_symmetry.space_group_name_H-M   'P 1'
#
loop_
_entity.id
_entity.type
_entity.pdbx_description
1 polymer ?
#
loop_
_entity_poly.entity_id
_entity_poly.type
_entity_poly.pdbx_seq_one_letter_code
_entity_poly.pdbx_strand_id
1 'polypeptide(L)'
;MSSNFKIEYINENDYNRIFVTSDIHGYYNLFQKLLNKIDLKKDDLLIILGDSCDRGENSIELYLKYIELQEQGYQIKHIWGNHEEMLYESAFISSYYKDLWYKVGGDETVYNYTQYIKKIIGKDDKNLLDISNAKWLKNFLEAMPFIIVSDKSIFVHAGFDCSKSVEEQEVDYLVWNRDNFWENNNTGKNIFFGHTPSMSGKVREYPNNVFCLDTGTFFNYRLGAMEIKSKQIFYLE
;
A
#
# COMPACT_ATOMS: atom_id res chain seq x y z
N MET A 1 17.62 -6.75 7.58
CA MET A 1 16.81 -7.39 6.52
C MET A 1 17.67 -7.72 5.32
N SER A 2 17.75 -8.98 4.91
CA SER A 2 18.16 -9.33 3.54
C SER A 2 16.89 -9.67 2.75
N SER A 3 15.89 -8.80 2.80
CA SER A 3 14.77 -8.88 1.87
C SER A 3 15.33 -8.47 0.51
N ASN A 4 15.06 -9.24 -0.51
CA ASN A 4 15.41 -8.88 -1.88
C ASN A 4 14.78 -7.53 -2.19
N PHE A 5 15.56 -6.45 -2.14
CA PHE A 5 15.12 -5.12 -2.56
C PHE A 5 14.60 -5.24 -3.99
N LYS A 6 13.31 -5.05 -4.16
CA LYS A 6 12.62 -5.33 -5.41
C LYS A 6 12.15 -4.03 -6.03
N ILE A 7 12.61 -3.77 -7.22
CA ILE A 7 12.19 -2.65 -8.07
C ILE A 7 11.32 -3.22 -9.19
N GLU A 8 10.21 -2.56 -9.48
CA GLU A 8 9.38 -2.89 -10.63
C GLU A 8 9.39 -1.74 -11.63
N TYR A 9 9.66 -2.04 -12.89
CA TYR A 9 9.60 -1.07 -13.98
C TYR A 9 8.33 -1.28 -14.80
N ILE A 10 7.64 -0.17 -15.11
CA ILE A 10 6.43 -0.17 -15.92
C ILE A 10 6.54 0.84 -17.06
N ASN A 11 5.78 0.63 -18.13
CA ASN A 11 5.58 1.63 -19.19
C ASN A 11 4.16 2.21 -19.05
N GLU A 12 4.04 3.52 -18.81
CA GLU A 12 2.71 4.15 -18.62
C GLU A 12 1.82 4.07 -19.87
N ASN A 13 2.40 3.85 -21.06
CA ASN A 13 1.64 3.73 -22.29
C ASN A 13 0.94 2.37 -22.45
N ASP A 14 1.30 1.38 -21.62
CA ASP A 14 0.64 0.07 -21.61
C ASP A 14 -0.75 0.12 -20.96
N TYR A 15 -1.10 1.26 -20.31
CA TYR A 15 -2.34 1.44 -19.57
C TYR A 15 -3.15 2.63 -20.09
N ASN A 16 -4.46 2.44 -20.19
CA ASN A 16 -5.39 3.51 -20.57
C ASN A 16 -5.39 4.63 -19.52
N ARG A 17 -5.65 4.27 -18.26
CA ARG A 17 -5.57 5.17 -17.08
C ARG A 17 -4.70 4.54 -16.01
N ILE A 18 -4.06 5.36 -15.20
CA ILE A 18 -3.30 4.90 -14.04
C ILE A 18 -3.83 5.63 -12.82
N PHE A 19 -4.35 4.87 -11.87
CA PHE A 19 -4.85 5.37 -10.59
C PHE A 19 -3.86 5.03 -9.49
N VAL A 20 -3.73 5.95 -8.53
CA VAL A 20 -2.87 5.79 -7.35
C VAL A 20 -3.68 6.08 -6.11
N THR A 21 -3.57 5.22 -5.10
CA THR A 21 -4.15 5.38 -3.75
C THR A 21 -3.17 4.91 -2.71
N SER A 22 -3.40 5.22 -1.43
CA SER A 22 -2.46 4.89 -0.35
C SER A 22 -3.17 4.72 0.99
N ASP A 23 -2.52 4.05 1.94
CA ASP A 23 -2.86 4.03 3.37
C ASP A 23 -4.34 3.68 3.62
N ILE A 24 -4.77 2.56 3.04
CA ILE A 24 -6.16 2.10 3.12
C ILE A 24 -6.50 1.55 4.51
N HIS A 25 -5.50 0.92 5.18
CA HIS A 25 -5.61 0.47 6.56
C HIS A 25 -6.86 -0.36 6.88
N GLY A 26 -7.14 -1.41 6.10
CA GLY A 26 -8.27 -2.30 6.37
C GLY A 26 -9.66 -1.70 6.13
N TYR A 27 -9.78 -0.48 5.60
CA TYR A 27 -11.07 0.14 5.26
C TYR A 27 -11.59 -0.38 3.92
N TYR A 28 -11.89 -1.66 3.87
CA TYR A 28 -12.34 -2.38 2.66
C TYR A 28 -13.54 -1.72 1.98
N ASN A 29 -14.50 -1.21 2.76
CA ASN A 29 -15.67 -0.53 2.21
C ASN A 29 -15.31 0.72 1.40
N LEU A 30 -14.30 1.49 1.84
CA LEU A 30 -13.82 2.66 1.09
C LEU A 30 -13.12 2.23 -0.18
N PHE A 31 -12.35 1.13 -0.15
CA PHE A 31 -11.74 0.57 -1.33
C PHE A 31 -12.77 0.08 -2.36
N GLN A 32 -13.84 -0.59 -1.91
CA GLN A 32 -14.95 -0.98 -2.81
C GLN A 32 -15.65 0.25 -3.44
N LYS A 33 -15.89 1.29 -2.64
CA LYS A 33 -16.42 2.57 -3.17
C LYS A 33 -15.46 3.19 -4.18
N LEU A 34 -14.13 3.11 -3.95
CA LEU A 34 -13.13 3.59 -4.89
C LEU A 34 -13.24 2.85 -6.23
N LEU A 35 -13.21 1.52 -6.24
CA LEU A 35 -13.30 0.72 -7.46
C LEU A 35 -14.54 1.09 -8.30
N ASN A 36 -15.69 1.26 -7.63
CA ASN A 36 -16.93 1.67 -8.28
C ASN A 36 -16.85 3.10 -8.82
N LYS A 37 -16.26 4.02 -8.04
CA LYS A 37 -16.19 5.45 -8.40
C LYS A 37 -15.30 5.72 -9.61
N ILE A 38 -14.17 5.01 -9.70
CA ILE A 38 -13.25 5.14 -10.83
C ILE A 38 -13.66 4.30 -12.03
N ASP A 39 -14.65 3.40 -11.84
CA ASP A 39 -15.09 2.43 -12.86
C ASP A 39 -13.88 1.74 -13.51
N LEU A 40 -13.08 1.07 -12.64
CA LEU A 40 -11.81 0.44 -13.01
C LEU A 40 -12.00 -0.59 -14.13
N LYS A 41 -11.22 -0.46 -15.18
CA LYS A 41 -11.22 -1.38 -16.34
C LYS A 41 -9.97 -2.25 -16.34
N LYS A 42 -9.95 -3.31 -17.14
CA LYS A 42 -8.82 -4.26 -17.22
C LYS A 42 -7.58 -3.68 -17.91
N ASP A 43 -7.76 -2.66 -18.71
CA ASP A 43 -6.72 -1.88 -19.37
C ASP A 43 -6.24 -0.66 -18.56
N ASP A 44 -6.81 -0.44 -17.37
CA ASP A 44 -6.32 0.51 -16.39
C ASP A 44 -5.34 -0.16 -15.43
N LEU A 45 -4.47 0.64 -14.82
CA LEU A 45 -3.60 0.23 -13.71
C LEU A 45 -4.05 0.92 -12.42
N LEU A 46 -4.18 0.16 -11.33
CA LEU A 46 -4.32 0.70 -9.98
C LEU A 46 -3.09 0.37 -9.16
N ILE A 47 -2.41 1.40 -8.64
CA ILE A 47 -1.25 1.28 -7.77
C ILE A 47 -1.66 1.65 -6.33
N ILE A 48 -1.40 0.75 -5.39
CA ILE A 48 -1.57 0.97 -3.95
C ILE A 48 -0.19 1.22 -3.34
N LEU A 49 0.00 2.38 -2.73
CA LEU A 49 1.29 2.83 -2.21
C LEU A 49 1.56 2.34 -0.77
N GLY A 50 1.19 1.10 -0.46
CA GLY A 50 1.40 0.49 0.84
C GLY A 50 0.34 0.83 1.88
N ASP A 51 0.55 0.30 3.08
CA ASP A 51 -0.29 0.47 4.27
C ASP A 51 -1.75 0.07 4.04
N SER A 52 -1.95 -1.15 3.54
CA SER A 52 -3.28 -1.73 3.37
C SER A 52 -3.80 -2.41 4.63
N CYS A 53 -2.92 -2.88 5.51
CA CYS A 53 -3.29 -3.54 6.76
C CYS A 53 -3.33 -2.60 7.96
N ASP A 54 -3.74 -3.17 9.09
CA ASP A 54 -3.78 -2.57 10.42
C ASP A 54 -4.87 -1.50 10.60
N ARG A 55 -5.23 -1.24 11.85
CA ARG A 55 -6.19 -0.20 12.28
C ARG A 55 -7.65 -0.47 11.92
N GLY A 56 -7.93 -0.82 10.68
CA GLY A 56 -9.29 -1.11 10.20
C GLY A 56 -9.61 -2.60 10.24
N GLU A 57 -10.90 -2.92 10.16
CA GLU A 57 -11.43 -4.25 10.49
C GLU A 57 -11.30 -5.30 9.38
N ASN A 58 -10.89 -4.92 8.16
CA ASN A 58 -10.97 -5.82 6.99
C ASN A 58 -9.66 -5.88 6.18
N SER A 59 -8.52 -5.96 6.88
CA SER A 59 -7.19 -6.06 6.23
C SER A 59 -7.07 -7.31 5.36
N ILE A 60 -7.61 -8.45 5.82
CA ILE A 60 -7.52 -9.73 5.12
C ILE A 60 -8.40 -9.73 3.87
N GLU A 61 -9.63 -9.25 4.00
CA GLU A 61 -10.55 -9.11 2.86
C GLU A 61 -9.98 -8.18 1.79
N LEU A 62 -9.22 -7.17 2.20
CA LEU A 62 -8.57 -6.23 1.28
C LEU A 62 -7.49 -6.94 0.45
N TYR A 63 -6.57 -7.69 1.08
CA TYR A 63 -5.55 -8.46 0.36
C TYR A 63 -6.16 -9.53 -0.55
N LEU A 64 -7.16 -10.24 -0.06
CA LEU A 64 -7.87 -11.22 -0.88
C LEU A 64 -8.58 -10.59 -2.06
N LYS A 65 -9.09 -9.35 -1.91
CA LYS A 65 -9.69 -8.62 -3.01
C LYS A 65 -8.67 -8.21 -4.07
N TYR A 66 -7.46 -7.86 -3.68
CA TYR A 66 -6.38 -7.60 -4.66
C TYR A 66 -6.05 -8.84 -5.47
N ILE A 67 -5.92 -9.99 -4.80
CA ILE A 67 -5.66 -11.28 -5.45
C ILE A 67 -6.81 -11.64 -6.41
N GLU A 68 -8.06 -11.55 -5.94
CA GLU A 68 -9.25 -11.79 -6.76
C GLU A 68 -9.28 -10.93 -8.03
N LEU A 69 -9.01 -9.62 -7.89
CA LEU A 69 -8.99 -8.70 -9.03
C LEU A 69 -7.88 -9.06 -10.02
N GLN A 70 -6.69 -9.41 -9.54
CA GLN A 70 -5.57 -9.86 -10.38
C GLN A 70 -5.92 -11.16 -11.13
N GLU A 71 -6.55 -12.13 -10.47
CA GLU A 71 -7.01 -13.37 -11.08
C GLU A 71 -8.11 -13.13 -12.15
N GLN A 72 -8.93 -12.09 -11.96
CA GLN A 72 -9.91 -11.65 -12.93
C GLN A 72 -9.31 -10.86 -14.11
N GLY A 73 -7.98 -10.59 -14.08
CA GLY A 73 -7.25 -9.89 -15.14
C GLY A 73 -7.20 -8.37 -15.00
N TYR A 74 -7.59 -7.81 -13.84
CA TYR A 74 -7.34 -6.40 -13.53
C TYR A 74 -5.86 -6.16 -13.20
N GLN A 75 -5.34 -5.01 -13.60
CA GLN A 75 -3.96 -4.64 -13.32
C GLN A 75 -3.88 -3.91 -11.98
N ILE A 76 -3.58 -4.66 -10.92
CA ILE A 76 -3.41 -4.15 -9.55
C ILE A 76 -1.96 -4.36 -9.13
N LYS A 77 -1.30 -3.30 -8.69
CA LYS A 77 0.04 -3.35 -8.12
C LYS A 77 0.02 -2.76 -6.72
N HIS A 78 0.71 -3.41 -5.83
CA HIS A 78 0.82 -3.00 -4.44
C HIS A 78 2.30 -2.94 -4.07
N ILE A 79 2.77 -1.85 -3.43
CA ILE A 79 4.13 -1.75 -2.92
C ILE A 79 4.15 -1.91 -1.40
N TRP A 80 5.32 -2.19 -0.85
CA TRP A 80 5.54 -2.25 0.59
C TRP A 80 5.31 -0.89 1.24
N GLY A 81 4.53 -0.89 2.35
CA GLY A 81 4.52 0.16 3.35
C GLY A 81 5.18 -0.32 4.65
N ASN A 82 5.34 0.56 5.61
CA ASN A 82 5.91 0.20 6.90
C ASN A 82 4.98 -0.71 7.72
N HIS A 83 3.67 -0.67 7.49
CA HIS A 83 2.73 -1.60 8.12
C HIS A 83 2.83 -3.00 7.54
N GLU A 84 3.04 -3.17 6.24
CA GLU A 84 3.36 -4.47 5.64
C GLU A 84 4.69 -5.02 6.15
N GLU A 85 5.69 -4.15 6.36
CA GLU A 85 6.97 -4.56 6.93
C GLU A 85 6.81 -5.07 8.37
N MET A 86 6.10 -4.34 9.22
CA MET A 86 5.82 -4.77 10.59
C MET A 86 5.02 -6.06 10.64
N LEU A 87 4.00 -6.22 9.79
CA LEU A 87 3.24 -7.45 9.64
C LEU A 87 4.14 -8.62 9.24
N TYR A 88 4.96 -8.45 8.19
CA TYR A 88 5.81 -9.51 7.68
C TYR A 88 6.85 -9.94 8.72
N GLU A 89 7.57 -9.01 9.30
CA GLU A 89 8.57 -9.29 10.33
C GLU A 89 7.94 -9.98 11.55
N SER A 90 6.82 -9.45 12.05
CA SER A 90 6.20 -9.95 13.29
C SER A 90 5.49 -11.29 13.11
N ALA A 91 4.87 -11.53 11.96
CA ALA A 91 4.12 -12.75 11.71
C ALA A 91 5.00 -13.89 11.17
N PHE A 92 6.03 -13.60 10.36
CA PHE A 92 6.73 -14.64 9.59
C PHE A 92 8.22 -14.77 9.85
N ILE A 93 8.87 -13.78 10.49
CA ILE A 93 10.32 -13.78 10.70
C ILE A 93 10.69 -13.83 12.18
N SER A 94 10.29 -12.82 12.95
CA SER A 94 10.63 -12.75 14.38
C SER A 94 9.61 -11.92 15.15
N SER A 95 9.52 -12.14 16.47
CA SER A 95 8.64 -11.33 17.32
C SER A 95 9.20 -9.94 17.67
N TYR A 96 10.32 -9.53 17.08
CA TYR A 96 11.03 -8.29 17.47
C TYR A 96 10.14 -7.04 17.36
N TYR A 97 9.39 -6.90 16.28
CA TYR A 97 8.49 -5.76 16.07
C TYR A 97 7.09 -5.95 16.63
N LYS A 98 6.75 -7.13 17.19
CA LYS A 98 5.36 -7.49 17.55
C LYS A 98 4.69 -6.50 18.48
N ASP A 99 5.40 -6.05 19.53
CA ASP A 99 4.83 -5.10 20.49
C ASP A 99 4.60 -3.72 19.88
N LEU A 100 5.49 -3.27 19.00
CA LEU A 100 5.31 -2.03 18.25
C LEU A 100 4.16 -2.18 17.26
N TRP A 101 4.14 -3.24 16.47
CA TRP A 101 3.11 -3.52 15.49
C TRP A 101 1.72 -3.54 16.12
N TYR A 102 1.55 -4.21 17.25
CA TYR A 102 0.28 -4.25 17.98
C TYR A 102 -0.15 -2.84 18.46
N LYS A 103 0.76 -2.03 18.96
CA LYS A 103 0.48 -0.65 19.41
C LYS A 103 0.01 0.28 18.29
N VAL A 104 0.35 -0.02 17.05
CA VAL A 104 -0.03 0.80 15.89
C VAL A 104 -1.19 0.22 15.08
N GLY A 105 -1.85 -0.83 15.59
CA GLY A 105 -3.07 -1.42 15.03
C GLY A 105 -2.89 -2.80 14.36
N GLY A 106 -1.74 -3.45 14.54
CA GLY A 106 -1.52 -4.80 14.00
C GLY A 106 -2.32 -5.90 14.70
N ASP A 107 -2.77 -5.65 15.93
CA ASP A 107 -3.69 -6.53 16.65
C ASP A 107 -5.04 -6.69 15.91
N GLU A 108 -5.53 -5.63 15.25
CA GLU A 108 -6.72 -5.70 14.41
C GLU A 108 -6.52 -6.60 13.19
N THR A 109 -5.34 -6.57 12.57
CA THR A 109 -5.02 -7.48 11.45
C THR A 109 -5.02 -8.94 11.90
N VAL A 110 -4.43 -9.25 13.06
CA VAL A 110 -4.43 -10.62 13.62
C VAL A 110 -5.85 -11.04 14.02
N TYR A 111 -6.62 -10.15 14.63
CA TYR A 111 -8.01 -10.41 14.97
C TYR A 111 -8.85 -10.69 13.72
N ASN A 112 -8.77 -9.83 12.72
CA ASN A 112 -9.47 -9.98 11.45
C ASN A 112 -9.10 -11.31 10.75
N TYR A 113 -7.81 -11.66 10.69
CA TYR A 113 -7.37 -12.96 10.16
C TYR A 113 -8.05 -14.13 10.91
N THR A 114 -8.02 -14.09 12.25
CA THR A 114 -8.62 -15.11 13.08
C THR A 114 -10.12 -15.26 12.81
N GLN A 115 -10.87 -14.16 12.73
CA GLN A 115 -12.31 -14.19 12.43
C GLN A 115 -12.59 -14.70 11.02
N TYR A 116 -11.80 -14.26 10.04
CA TYR A 116 -11.92 -14.73 8.66
C TYR A 116 -11.74 -16.24 8.55
N ILE A 117 -10.70 -16.80 9.16
CA ILE A 117 -10.42 -18.23 9.14
C ILE A 117 -11.52 -19.01 9.88
N LYS A 118 -11.95 -18.58 11.07
CA LYS A 118 -13.07 -19.21 11.80
C LYS A 118 -14.33 -19.30 10.95
N LYS A 119 -14.65 -18.25 10.22
CA LYS A 119 -15.82 -18.22 9.31
C LYS A 119 -15.71 -19.26 8.20
N ILE A 120 -14.52 -19.49 7.66
CA ILE A 120 -14.31 -20.45 6.55
C ILE A 120 -14.30 -21.88 7.05
N ILE A 121 -13.55 -22.20 8.11
CA ILE A 121 -13.36 -23.58 8.57
C ILE A 121 -14.46 -24.07 9.50
N GLY A 122 -15.26 -23.15 10.06
CA GLY A 122 -16.37 -23.46 10.97
C GLY A 122 -15.97 -24.13 12.30
N LYS A 123 -14.69 -24.08 12.67
CA LYS A 123 -14.14 -24.66 13.89
C LYS A 123 -12.90 -23.93 14.37
N ASP A 124 -12.53 -24.14 15.65
CA ASP A 124 -11.31 -23.60 16.22
C ASP A 124 -10.14 -24.57 15.97
N ASP A 125 -9.31 -24.28 14.98
CA ASP A 125 -8.04 -24.95 14.73
C ASP A 125 -6.91 -23.97 14.99
N LYS A 126 -6.19 -24.13 16.09
CA LYS A 126 -5.14 -23.20 16.54
C LYS A 126 -4.05 -22.98 15.50
N ASN A 127 -3.71 -23.98 14.71
CA ASN A 127 -2.70 -23.85 13.68
C ASN A 127 -3.19 -22.98 12.51
N LEU A 128 -4.43 -23.15 12.09
CA LEU A 128 -5.02 -22.36 11.01
C LEU A 128 -5.36 -20.93 11.45
N LEU A 129 -5.64 -20.73 12.75
CA LEU A 129 -5.94 -19.41 13.31
C LEU A 129 -4.71 -18.56 13.58
N ASP A 130 -3.51 -19.13 13.53
CA ASP A 130 -2.26 -18.39 13.68
C ASP A 130 -1.85 -17.81 12.32
N ILE A 131 -1.79 -16.48 12.25
CA ILE A 131 -1.42 -15.74 11.03
C ILE A 131 -0.04 -16.12 10.50
N SER A 132 0.86 -16.60 11.36
CA SER A 132 2.19 -17.07 10.95
C SER A 132 2.14 -18.27 9.99
N ASN A 133 1.02 -18.97 9.94
CA ASN A 133 0.77 -20.08 9.03
C ASN A 133 0.06 -19.67 7.72
N ALA A 134 -0.23 -18.38 7.54
CA ALA A 134 -0.86 -17.84 6.34
C ALA A 134 0.12 -17.75 5.16
N LYS A 135 0.47 -18.89 4.56
CA LYS A 135 1.44 -18.95 3.45
C LYS A 135 1.04 -18.08 2.26
N TRP A 136 -0.24 -17.98 1.94
CA TRP A 136 -0.74 -17.15 0.86
C TRP A 136 -0.43 -15.67 1.11
N LEU A 137 -0.62 -15.19 2.35
CA LEU A 137 -0.33 -13.82 2.74
C LEU A 137 1.18 -13.55 2.70
N LYS A 138 1.98 -14.47 3.24
CA LYS A 138 3.43 -14.39 3.15
C LYS A 138 3.91 -14.26 1.70
N ASN A 139 3.45 -15.16 0.83
CA ASN A 139 3.82 -15.15 -0.59
C ASN A 139 3.37 -13.86 -1.30
N PHE A 140 2.18 -13.34 -0.96
CA PHE A 140 1.67 -12.08 -1.50
C PHE A 140 2.59 -10.92 -1.11
N LEU A 141 2.94 -10.79 0.17
CA LEU A 141 3.86 -9.76 0.66
C LEU A 141 5.24 -9.86 -0.01
N GLU A 142 5.82 -11.07 -0.08
CA GLU A 142 7.12 -11.29 -0.73
C GLU A 142 7.12 -10.99 -2.23
N ALA A 143 5.97 -11.01 -2.88
CA ALA A 143 5.86 -10.68 -4.30
C ALA A 143 5.90 -9.16 -4.56
N MET A 144 5.56 -8.32 -3.58
CA MET A 144 5.47 -6.87 -3.74
C MET A 144 6.85 -6.21 -3.94
N PRO A 145 6.96 -5.20 -4.83
CA PRO A 145 8.13 -4.33 -4.90
C PRO A 145 8.09 -3.28 -3.78
N PHE A 146 9.26 -2.68 -3.48
CA PHE A 146 9.36 -1.50 -2.61
C PHE A 146 9.15 -0.19 -3.39
N ILE A 147 9.39 -0.23 -4.68
CA ILE A 147 9.30 0.92 -5.58
C ILE A 147 8.84 0.46 -6.97
N ILE A 148 7.96 1.25 -7.57
CA ILE A 148 7.59 1.13 -8.98
C ILE A 148 8.09 2.37 -9.71
N VAL A 149 8.70 2.17 -10.88
CA VAL A 149 9.28 3.25 -11.69
C VAL A 149 8.77 3.17 -13.12
N SER A 150 8.39 4.34 -13.67
CA SER A 150 8.11 4.50 -15.09
C SER A 150 9.07 5.49 -15.74
N ASP A 151 8.86 5.78 -17.01
CA ASP A 151 9.55 6.85 -17.73
C ASP A 151 9.24 8.25 -17.14
N LYS A 152 8.05 8.46 -16.56
CA LYS A 152 7.57 9.75 -16.07
C LYS A 152 7.31 9.81 -14.57
N SER A 153 7.23 8.67 -13.89
CA SER A 153 6.77 8.62 -12.50
C SER A 153 7.55 7.64 -11.64
N ILE A 154 7.62 7.94 -10.34
CA ILE A 154 8.15 7.09 -9.27
C ILE A 154 7.02 6.92 -8.24
N PHE A 155 6.81 5.68 -7.80
CA PHE A 155 5.80 5.32 -6.82
C PHE A 155 6.47 4.65 -5.63
N VAL A 156 6.39 5.27 -4.46
CA VAL A 156 7.02 4.83 -3.21
C VAL A 156 6.03 4.98 -2.06
N HIS A 157 6.30 4.31 -0.93
CA HIS A 157 5.40 4.47 0.21
C HIS A 157 5.65 5.77 0.97
N ALA A 158 6.88 6.01 1.46
CA ALA A 158 7.16 7.13 2.37
C ALA A 158 8.06 8.23 1.77
N GLY A 159 9.09 7.86 1.04
CA GLY A 159 10.00 8.85 0.46
C GLY A 159 10.92 8.26 -0.60
N PHE A 160 11.60 9.16 -1.30
CA PHE A 160 12.60 8.83 -2.31
C PHE A 160 13.83 9.74 -2.11
N ASP A 161 14.99 9.13 -1.88
CA ASP A 161 16.24 9.88 -1.77
C ASP A 161 16.69 10.37 -3.16
N CYS A 162 16.37 11.61 -3.48
CA CYS A 162 16.65 12.20 -4.78
C CYS A 162 18.15 12.39 -5.08
N SER A 163 19.02 12.15 -4.09
CA SER A 163 20.48 12.17 -4.27
C SER A 163 21.05 10.85 -4.75
N LYS A 164 20.25 9.78 -4.76
CA LYS A 164 20.64 8.40 -5.11
C LYS A 164 19.90 7.92 -6.36
N SER A 165 20.49 6.96 -7.06
CA SER A 165 19.79 6.22 -8.11
C SER A 165 18.68 5.35 -7.52
N VAL A 166 17.81 4.81 -8.38
CA VAL A 166 16.71 3.90 -7.95
C VAL A 166 17.27 2.65 -7.27
N GLU A 167 18.38 2.12 -7.78
CA GLU A 167 19.04 0.91 -7.30
C GLU A 167 19.79 1.12 -5.97
N GLU A 168 20.14 2.36 -5.64
CA GLU A 168 20.85 2.72 -4.41
C GLU A 168 19.92 3.17 -3.28
N GLN A 169 18.61 3.13 -3.49
CA GLN A 169 17.63 3.46 -2.46
C GLN A 169 17.71 2.50 -1.28
N GLU A 170 17.54 3.03 -0.08
CA GLU A 170 17.48 2.24 1.14
C GLU A 170 16.03 1.93 1.50
N VAL A 171 15.74 0.68 1.85
CA VAL A 171 14.36 0.23 2.19
C VAL A 171 13.76 1.10 3.28
N ASP A 172 14.51 1.36 4.36
CA ASP A 172 14.04 2.18 5.47
C ASP A 172 13.62 3.59 5.00
N TYR A 173 14.34 4.18 4.04
CA TYR A 173 13.97 5.47 3.48
C TYR A 173 12.68 5.40 2.65
N LEU A 174 12.52 4.32 1.87
CA LEU A 174 11.33 4.13 1.05
C LEU A 174 10.04 3.93 1.86
N VAL A 175 10.13 3.31 3.06
CA VAL A 175 8.94 2.92 3.83
C VAL A 175 8.72 3.68 5.14
N TRP A 176 9.73 4.39 5.68
CA TRP A 176 9.64 5.08 6.97
C TRP A 176 9.94 6.59 6.92
N ASN A 177 10.42 7.12 5.80
CA ASN A 177 10.87 8.51 5.74
C ASN A 177 9.75 9.50 6.08
N ARG A 178 10.10 10.56 6.83
CA ARG A 178 9.22 11.69 7.12
C ARG A 178 9.89 13.06 6.85
N ASP A 179 11.05 13.04 6.18
CA ASP A 179 11.73 14.26 5.78
C ASP A 179 11.05 14.90 4.56
N ASN A 180 11.34 16.17 4.34
CA ASN A 180 10.80 16.94 3.22
C ASN A 180 11.55 16.65 1.91
N PHE A 181 11.67 15.38 1.50
CA PHE A 181 12.42 14.98 0.30
C PHE A 181 11.91 15.65 -0.99
N TRP A 182 10.65 16.04 -1.01
CA TRP A 182 10.05 16.75 -2.16
C TRP A 182 10.71 18.09 -2.49
N GLU A 183 11.39 18.73 -1.53
CA GLU A 183 12.13 19.96 -1.78
C GLU A 183 13.31 19.76 -2.74
N ASN A 184 13.81 18.53 -2.82
CA ASN A 184 14.99 18.15 -3.58
C ASN A 184 14.70 17.27 -4.79
N ASN A 185 13.44 17.13 -5.21
CA ASN A 185 13.14 16.31 -6.39
C ASN A 185 13.73 16.94 -7.65
N ASN A 186 14.83 16.36 -8.12
CA ASN A 186 15.56 16.72 -9.33
C ASN A 186 15.54 15.59 -10.37
N THR A 187 14.74 14.54 -10.16
CA THR A 187 14.66 13.35 -11.01
C THR A 187 14.03 13.63 -12.38
N GLY A 188 13.34 14.77 -12.54
CA GLY A 188 12.53 15.07 -13.72
C GLY A 188 11.23 14.25 -13.81
N LYS A 189 10.91 13.44 -12.80
CA LYS A 189 9.73 12.58 -12.71
C LYS A 189 8.74 13.10 -11.67
N ASN A 190 7.46 12.75 -11.84
CA ASN A 190 6.49 12.87 -10.76
C ASN A 190 6.80 11.83 -9.68
N ILE A 191 6.63 12.18 -8.41
CA ILE A 191 6.75 11.21 -7.30
C ILE A 191 5.42 11.14 -6.58
N PHE A 192 4.89 9.92 -6.44
CA PHE A 192 3.66 9.63 -5.71
C PHE A 192 4.01 8.84 -4.45
N PHE A 193 3.51 9.31 -3.28
CA PHE A 193 3.79 8.68 -2.00
C PHE A 193 2.60 8.76 -1.04
N GLY A 194 2.68 8.03 0.08
CA GLY A 194 1.70 7.96 1.16
C GLY A 194 2.29 8.28 2.53
N HIS A 195 2.05 7.40 3.54
CA HIS A 195 2.72 7.35 4.84
C HIS A 195 2.54 8.57 5.75
N THR A 196 2.45 9.76 5.21
CA THR A 196 2.36 11.00 5.97
C THR A 196 0.92 11.53 5.92
N PRO A 197 0.08 11.26 6.95
CA PRO A 197 -1.34 11.52 6.86
C PRO A 197 -1.67 13.02 6.76
N SER A 198 -2.65 13.33 5.92
CA SER A 198 -3.20 14.67 5.82
C SER A 198 -4.29 14.86 6.87
N MET A 199 -4.07 15.74 7.83
CA MET A 199 -5.08 16.06 8.85
C MET A 199 -6.33 16.75 8.25
N SER A 200 -6.22 17.32 7.05
CA SER A 200 -7.35 17.93 6.33
C SER A 200 -8.15 16.92 5.49
N GLY A 201 -7.72 15.65 5.44
CA GLY A 201 -8.35 14.62 4.60
C GLY A 201 -8.19 14.86 3.11
N LYS A 202 -7.16 15.61 2.68
CA LYS A 202 -6.95 15.94 1.26
C LYS A 202 -5.61 15.40 0.75
N VAL A 203 -5.59 14.99 -0.49
CA VAL A 203 -4.37 14.76 -1.25
C VAL A 203 -3.56 16.06 -1.27
N ARG A 204 -2.25 15.97 -1.10
CA ARG A 204 -1.36 17.14 -1.08
C ARG A 204 -0.46 17.13 -2.31
N GLU A 205 -0.41 18.26 -2.99
CA GLU A 205 0.57 18.51 -4.03
C GLU A 205 1.69 19.36 -3.43
N TYR A 206 2.91 18.88 -3.54
CA TYR A 206 4.12 19.55 -3.10
C TYR A 206 4.87 20.13 -4.29
N PRO A 207 5.87 21.02 -4.06
CA PRO A 207 6.77 21.48 -5.11
C PRO A 207 7.42 20.32 -5.88
N ASN A 208 7.91 20.60 -7.07
CA ASN A 208 8.69 19.68 -7.90
C ASN A 208 7.91 18.40 -8.32
N ASN A 209 6.59 18.52 -8.53
CA ASN A 209 5.71 17.42 -8.98
C ASN A 209 5.68 16.22 -8.02
N VAL A 210 5.62 16.45 -6.73
CA VAL A 210 5.49 15.40 -5.71
C VAL A 210 4.10 15.43 -5.10
N PHE A 211 3.46 14.25 -4.97
CA PHE A 211 2.07 14.10 -4.57
C PHE A 211 1.95 13.10 -3.42
N CYS A 212 1.36 13.54 -2.30
CA CYS A 212 1.05 12.66 -1.18
C CYS A 212 -0.42 12.24 -1.20
N LEU A 213 -0.67 10.94 -1.33
CA LEU A 213 -2.02 10.37 -1.45
C LEU A 213 -2.64 9.99 -0.11
N ASP A 214 -1.86 9.97 0.98
CA ASP A 214 -2.36 9.64 2.30
C ASP A 214 -3.28 10.76 2.83
N THR A 215 -4.57 10.49 2.75
CA THR A 215 -5.64 11.37 3.24
C THR A 215 -5.94 11.18 4.72
N GLY A 216 -5.16 10.33 5.41
CA GLY A 216 -5.40 9.98 6.81
C GLY A 216 -6.68 9.16 6.96
N THR A 217 -6.82 8.08 6.19
CA THR A 217 -8.03 7.24 6.15
C THR A 217 -8.50 6.83 7.54
N PHE A 218 -7.55 6.43 8.40
CA PHE A 218 -7.85 6.06 9.78
C PHE A 218 -8.42 7.22 10.62
N PHE A 219 -7.95 8.46 10.40
CA PHE A 219 -8.36 9.61 11.18
C PHE A 219 -9.61 10.29 10.62
N ASN A 220 -9.73 10.35 9.31
CA ASN A 220 -10.72 11.16 8.61
C ASN A 220 -11.88 10.32 8.03
N TYR A 221 -11.76 8.98 8.06
CA TYR A 221 -12.64 8.06 7.33
C TYR A 221 -12.81 8.48 5.86
N ARG A 222 -11.70 8.91 5.24
CA ARG A 222 -11.68 9.39 3.87
C ARG A 222 -10.49 8.79 3.11
N LEU A 223 -10.78 8.08 2.02
CA LEU A 223 -9.77 7.54 1.11
C LEU A 223 -9.62 8.46 -0.10
N GLY A 224 -8.37 8.82 -0.44
CA GLY A 224 -8.03 9.58 -1.63
C GLY A 224 -7.45 8.69 -2.72
N ALA A 225 -7.76 9.02 -3.97
CA ALA A 225 -7.08 8.45 -5.13
C ALA A 225 -6.91 9.52 -6.21
N MET A 226 -5.90 9.35 -7.07
CA MET A 226 -5.62 10.24 -8.18
C MET A 226 -5.46 9.45 -9.47
N GLU A 227 -6.06 9.94 -10.56
CA GLU A 227 -5.68 9.54 -11.93
C GLU A 227 -4.49 10.41 -12.35
N ILE A 228 -3.34 9.79 -12.63
CA ILE A 228 -2.06 10.51 -12.70
C ILE A 228 -1.90 11.40 -13.94
N LYS A 229 -2.53 11.04 -15.09
CA LYS A 229 -2.40 11.80 -16.34
C LYS A 229 -3.25 13.08 -16.33
N SER A 230 -4.50 12.97 -15.83
CA SER A 230 -5.42 14.11 -15.71
C SER A 230 -5.26 14.89 -14.42
N LYS A 231 -4.57 14.32 -13.42
CA LYS A 231 -4.52 14.79 -12.03
C LYS A 231 -5.89 14.90 -11.36
N GLN A 232 -6.89 14.16 -11.87
CA GLN A 232 -8.20 14.11 -11.25
C GLN A 232 -8.13 13.36 -9.92
N ILE A 233 -8.63 14.00 -8.86
CA ILE A 233 -8.66 13.43 -7.51
C ILE A 233 -10.07 12.94 -7.19
N PHE A 234 -10.14 11.77 -6.57
CA PHE A 234 -11.36 11.13 -6.07
C PHE A 234 -11.26 11.01 -4.55
N TYR A 235 -12.33 11.37 -3.86
CA TYR A 235 -12.48 11.18 -2.43
C TYR A 235 -13.66 10.26 -2.14
N LEU A 236 -13.48 9.31 -1.23
CA LEU A 236 -14.45 8.30 -0.78
C LEU A 236 -14.64 8.45 0.74
N GLU A 237 -15.89 8.48 1.19
CA GLU A 237 -16.32 8.60 2.59
C GLU A 237 -17.36 7.53 2.95
#